data_15719b14d2d10995995fe80d4f4da7ce
#
_entry.id   15719b14d2d10995995fe80d4f4da7ce
#
_cell.length_a   1.000
_cell.length_b   1.000
_cell.length_c   1.000
_cell.angle_alpha   90.00
_cell.angle_beta   90.00
_cell.angle_gamma   90.00
#
_symmetry.space_group_name_H-M   'P 1'
#
loop_
_entity.id
_entity.type
_entity.pdbx_description
1 polymer ?
#
loop_
_entity_poly.entity_id
_entity_poly.type
_entity_poly.pdbx_seq_one_letter_code
_entity_poly.pdbx_strand_id
1 'polypeptide(L)'
;MKVLYSFIIAFLLFDSAPTIAQKNTFKSVTSENPVRSDTVSGWIERFCLMPNIEVGKGITFRPRNDRFEVTMRFRMQNLLAMNFNNAWTLTGTDARVKRLRLRFDGYIYSPKLVYSIQLGFTGYDAEPLPNGNMNIVRDAIVYYVPSEVWNIGFGQTKIKANRARINSSSALQFVDRSIVNSQFNLDRDFGFFGEYNLLRGDGFNLAAKASITSGEGRNWGSSSNGGFAYTGRLELYPLGRFKAKGEVIEGNYEYEERVKMLLAGAYSYNDRTARLDGQRGALMPGGALRSMGAYFVDFILEYRGWAFYTDFMGRSCDRPLFDEDPAAYVYTGQGLNIQTSYLFSRKWEIALRNSTLIPSKEIQPLAGYRNRNQTTLGLTRYIIGHSLKVQADLSYDTYTERDPRIIPDNYNRWQLRFQIELGL
;
A
#
# COMPACT_ATOMS: atom_id res chain seq x y z
N MET A 1 25.40 15.69 -12.84
CA MET A 1 26.00 14.55 -13.53
C MET A 1 26.76 13.59 -12.59
N LYS A 2 27.75 14.02 -11.78
CA LYS A 2 28.50 13.10 -10.88
C LYS A 2 27.62 12.26 -9.93
N VAL A 3 26.55 12.83 -9.37
CA VAL A 3 25.61 12.14 -8.47
C VAL A 3 24.83 11.05 -9.19
N LEU A 4 24.41 11.29 -10.44
CA LEU A 4 23.69 10.31 -11.26
C LEU A 4 24.59 9.11 -11.61
N TYR A 5 25.87 9.35 -11.92
CA TYR A 5 26.87 8.29 -12.16
C TYR A 5 27.11 7.43 -10.91
N SER A 6 27.19 8.06 -9.71
CA SER A 6 27.35 7.31 -8.45
C SER A 6 26.14 6.43 -8.15
N PHE A 7 24.93 6.85 -8.49
CA PHE A 7 23.72 6.05 -8.34
C PHE A 7 23.68 4.86 -9.30
N ILE A 8 24.05 5.07 -10.57
CA ILE A 8 24.11 3.99 -11.57
C ILE A 8 25.16 2.96 -11.15
N ILE A 9 26.31 3.39 -10.64
CA ILE A 9 27.39 2.50 -10.15
C ILE A 9 26.93 1.74 -8.91
N ALA A 10 26.27 2.38 -7.95
CA ALA A 10 25.71 1.68 -6.78
C ALA A 10 24.66 0.63 -7.18
N PHE A 11 23.85 0.93 -8.18
CA PHE A 11 22.83 0.01 -8.69
C PHE A 11 23.47 -1.20 -9.43
N LEU A 12 24.55 -0.98 -10.17
CA LEU A 12 25.28 -2.04 -10.89
C LEU A 12 26.14 -2.91 -9.96
N LEU A 13 26.63 -2.39 -8.83
CA LEU A 13 27.40 -3.15 -7.85
C LEU A 13 26.55 -4.25 -7.16
N PHE A 14 25.23 -4.12 -7.13
CA PHE A 14 24.35 -5.19 -6.67
C PHE A 14 24.19 -6.35 -7.67
N ASP A 15 24.60 -6.16 -8.93
CA ASP A 15 24.58 -7.24 -9.94
C ASP A 15 25.82 -8.15 -9.84
N SER A 16 26.94 -7.63 -9.29
CA SER A 16 28.19 -8.35 -9.09
C SER A 16 28.31 -9.03 -7.71
N ALA A 17 27.34 -8.82 -6.81
CA ALA A 17 27.29 -9.58 -5.58
C ALA A 17 27.10 -11.06 -5.93
N PRO A 18 28.00 -11.97 -5.50
CA PRO A 18 27.84 -13.39 -5.74
C PRO A 18 26.49 -13.77 -5.16
N THR A 19 25.72 -14.52 -5.94
CA THR A 19 24.53 -15.18 -5.45
C THR A 19 25.01 -16.12 -4.35
N ILE A 20 25.05 -15.64 -3.12
CA ILE A 20 25.14 -16.48 -1.95
C ILE A 20 23.76 -17.14 -1.83
N ALA A 21 23.44 -17.95 -2.84
CA ALA A 21 22.62 -19.10 -2.64
C ALA A 21 23.49 -20.04 -1.81
N GLN A 22 23.71 -19.67 -0.54
CA GLN A 22 24.04 -20.66 0.43
C GLN A 22 22.88 -21.64 0.38
N LYS A 23 23.13 -22.77 -0.32
CA LYS A 23 22.45 -24.00 -0.01
C LYS A 23 22.75 -24.30 1.46
N ASN A 24 22.07 -23.62 2.36
CA ASN A 24 21.82 -24.13 3.68
C ASN A 24 20.84 -25.28 3.49
N THR A 25 21.33 -26.37 2.90
CA THR A 25 20.90 -27.69 3.27
C THR A 25 21.21 -27.77 4.77
N PHE A 26 20.27 -27.33 5.60
CA PHE A 26 20.16 -27.88 6.92
C PHE A 26 19.92 -29.38 6.69
N LYS A 27 21.04 -30.13 6.69
CA LYS A 27 20.95 -31.58 6.88
C LYS A 27 20.12 -31.73 8.15
N SER A 28 18.99 -32.39 8.05
CA SER A 28 18.32 -32.96 9.19
C SER A 28 19.38 -33.82 9.90
N VAL A 29 19.91 -33.29 10.99
CA VAL A 29 20.71 -34.08 11.91
C VAL A 29 19.71 -34.96 12.62
N THR A 30 19.51 -36.15 12.06
CA THR A 30 19.00 -37.27 12.82
C THR A 30 20.11 -37.62 13.80
N SER A 31 20.16 -36.96 14.96
CA SER A 31 20.96 -37.43 16.08
C SER A 31 20.16 -38.53 16.76
N GLU A 32 20.52 -39.75 16.47
CA GLU A 32 20.33 -40.86 17.40
C GLU A 32 21.22 -40.61 18.62
N ASN A 33 20.66 -39.90 19.61
CA ASN A 33 21.00 -40.04 21.03
C ASN A 33 20.10 -39.06 21.82
N PRO A 34 19.26 -39.55 22.76
CA PRO A 34 18.44 -38.68 23.59
C PRO A 34 19.33 -38.12 24.71
N VAL A 35 19.85 -36.92 24.52
CA VAL A 35 20.33 -36.12 25.66
C VAL A 35 19.10 -35.62 26.40
N ARG A 36 18.86 -36.17 27.58
CA ARG A 36 17.92 -35.60 28.55
C ARG A 36 18.36 -34.19 28.90
N SER A 37 17.70 -33.18 28.38
CA SER A 37 17.73 -31.84 28.94
C SER A 37 16.35 -31.52 29.49
N ASP A 38 16.24 -31.60 30.81
CA ASP A 38 15.07 -31.17 31.56
C ASP A 38 15.01 -29.64 31.61
N THR A 39 14.67 -29.01 30.48
CA THR A 39 14.53 -27.57 30.39
C THR A 39 13.43 -27.20 29.41
N VAL A 40 13.00 -25.99 29.47
CA VAL A 40 11.93 -25.30 28.71
C VAL A 40 11.77 -25.74 27.23
N SER A 41 12.83 -26.26 26.58
CA SER A 41 12.80 -26.79 25.22
C SER A 41 11.86 -27.98 25.06
N GLY A 42 11.79 -28.90 26.02
CA GLY A 42 10.93 -30.08 25.98
C GLY A 42 9.44 -29.75 26.03
N TRP A 43 9.09 -28.59 26.57
CA TRP A 43 7.70 -28.15 26.62
C TRP A 43 7.25 -27.62 25.25
N ILE A 44 8.10 -26.84 24.56
CA ILE A 44 7.84 -26.31 23.20
C ILE A 44 7.76 -27.48 22.20
N GLU A 45 8.65 -28.46 22.27
CA GLU A 45 8.65 -29.63 21.38
C GLU A 45 7.40 -30.49 21.53
N ARG A 46 6.78 -30.53 22.72
CA ARG A 46 5.54 -31.29 22.96
C ARG A 46 4.30 -30.61 22.37
N PHE A 47 4.27 -29.29 22.28
CA PHE A 47 3.08 -28.52 21.93
C PHE A 47 3.15 -27.85 20.56
N CYS A 48 4.34 -27.57 20.04
CA CYS A 48 4.50 -26.87 18.77
C CYS A 48 5.29 -27.75 17.78
N LEU A 49 4.92 -27.68 16.51
CA LEU A 49 5.79 -28.07 15.43
C LEU A 49 6.93 -27.07 15.32
N MET A 50 8.11 -27.51 14.84
CA MET A 50 9.20 -26.58 14.56
C MET A 50 8.71 -25.44 13.67
N PRO A 51 9.10 -24.17 13.96
CA PRO A 51 8.67 -23.04 13.15
C PRO A 51 9.15 -23.20 11.71
N ASN A 52 8.24 -22.98 10.77
CA ASN A 52 8.60 -22.90 9.36
C ASN A 52 9.07 -21.48 9.05
N ILE A 53 10.32 -21.34 8.60
CA ILE A 53 10.92 -20.04 8.23
C ILE A 53 11.10 -20.02 6.73
N GLU A 54 10.42 -19.09 6.06
CA GLU A 54 10.52 -18.93 4.61
C GLU A 54 10.63 -17.44 4.26
N VAL A 55 11.70 -17.07 3.55
CA VAL A 55 11.94 -15.69 3.14
C VAL A 55 10.76 -15.19 2.30
N GLY A 56 10.15 -14.09 2.74
CA GLY A 56 8.98 -13.48 2.11
C GLY A 56 7.63 -14.03 2.55
N LYS A 57 7.60 -15.17 3.25
CA LYS A 57 6.39 -15.72 3.84
C LYS A 57 6.35 -15.57 5.37
N GLY A 58 7.51 -15.39 6.00
CA GLY A 58 7.65 -15.14 7.43
C GLY A 58 7.99 -16.38 8.25
N ILE A 59 7.74 -16.28 9.54
CA ILE A 59 7.96 -17.35 10.53
C ILE A 59 6.58 -17.83 10.99
N THR A 60 6.25 -19.08 10.69
CA THR A 60 4.96 -19.68 11.03
C THR A 60 5.10 -20.68 12.16
N PHE A 61 4.30 -20.50 13.20
CA PHE A 61 4.14 -21.42 14.33
C PHE A 61 2.75 -22.04 14.26
N ARG A 62 2.69 -23.38 14.31
CA ARG A 62 1.45 -24.15 14.36
C ARG A 62 1.58 -25.25 15.39
N PRO A 63 0.67 -25.37 16.38
CA PRO A 63 0.67 -26.46 17.33
C PRO A 63 0.18 -27.75 16.67
N ARG A 64 0.50 -28.90 17.27
CA ARG A 64 0.11 -30.22 16.76
C ARG A 64 -1.41 -30.45 16.74
N ASN A 65 -2.16 -29.73 17.52
CA ASN A 65 -3.62 -29.84 17.59
C ASN A 65 -4.37 -28.93 16.60
N ASP A 66 -3.65 -28.18 15.74
CA ASP A 66 -4.18 -27.26 14.73
C ASP A 66 -5.23 -26.24 15.23
N ARG A 67 -5.25 -25.94 16.54
CA ARG A 67 -6.21 -24.99 17.11
C ARG A 67 -5.85 -23.52 16.91
N PHE A 68 -4.61 -23.23 16.57
CA PHE A 68 -4.19 -21.88 16.18
C PHE A 68 -3.00 -21.91 15.23
N GLU A 69 -2.79 -20.84 14.51
CA GLU A 69 -1.60 -20.56 13.73
C GLU A 69 -1.20 -19.12 13.91
N VAL A 70 0.10 -18.86 14.00
CA VAL A 70 0.66 -17.51 14.02
C VAL A 70 1.76 -17.44 12.97
N THR A 71 1.61 -16.57 11.99
CA THR A 71 2.66 -16.20 11.04
C THR A 71 3.14 -14.80 11.33
N MET A 72 4.39 -14.65 11.71
CA MET A 72 5.06 -13.39 11.94
C MET A 72 5.81 -12.96 10.69
N ARG A 73 5.62 -11.73 10.24
CA ARG A 73 6.32 -11.13 9.11
C ARG A 73 6.91 -9.79 9.49
N PHE A 74 8.12 -9.56 9.06
CA PHE A 74 8.86 -8.31 9.24
C PHE A 74 9.07 -7.62 7.90
N ARG A 75 9.12 -6.28 7.89
CA ARG A 75 9.47 -5.49 6.70
C ARG A 75 10.16 -4.21 7.06
N MET A 76 11.19 -3.88 6.28
CA MET A 76 11.93 -2.63 6.35
C MET A 76 12.06 -2.02 4.95
N GLN A 77 11.89 -0.70 4.85
CA GLN A 77 12.15 0.09 3.64
C GLN A 77 13.02 1.29 4.02
N ASN A 78 14.22 1.37 3.44
CA ASN A 78 15.13 2.48 3.58
C ASN A 78 15.09 3.34 2.33
N LEU A 79 14.88 4.64 2.49
CA LEU A 79 14.70 5.61 1.42
C LEU A 79 15.80 6.66 1.46
N LEU A 80 16.33 6.99 0.28
CA LEU A 80 17.05 8.23 -0.01
C LEU A 80 16.33 8.95 -1.15
N ALA A 81 15.90 10.18 -0.92
CA ALA A 81 15.27 11.03 -1.92
C ALA A 81 16.02 12.37 -2.03
N MET A 82 16.21 12.84 -3.24
CA MET A 82 16.84 14.11 -3.57
C MET A 82 15.89 14.90 -4.46
N ASN A 83 15.66 16.16 -4.10
CA ASN A 83 14.82 17.08 -4.83
C ASN A 83 15.69 18.13 -5.53
N PHE A 84 15.30 18.50 -6.75
CA PHE A 84 15.98 19.49 -7.55
C PHE A 84 14.97 20.47 -8.15
N ASN A 85 15.39 21.72 -8.36
CA ASN A 85 14.63 22.68 -9.14
C ASN A 85 14.82 22.44 -10.67
N ASN A 86 14.24 23.29 -11.52
CA ASN A 86 14.38 23.18 -12.97
C ASN A 86 15.84 23.32 -13.48
N ALA A 87 16.68 24.05 -12.76
CA ALA A 87 18.10 24.21 -13.08
C ALA A 87 18.98 23.06 -12.56
N TRP A 88 18.39 21.95 -12.10
CA TRP A 88 19.08 20.83 -11.47
C TRP A 88 19.91 21.20 -10.22
N THR A 89 19.55 22.29 -9.53
CA THR A 89 20.13 22.62 -8.24
C THR A 89 19.45 21.77 -7.17
N LEU A 90 20.24 21.12 -6.32
CA LEU A 90 19.73 20.35 -5.18
C LEU A 90 19.05 21.29 -4.19
N THR A 91 17.78 21.05 -3.91
CA THR A 91 16.93 21.88 -3.03
C THR A 91 16.62 21.18 -1.71
N GLY A 92 16.78 19.86 -1.66
CA GLY A 92 16.57 19.10 -0.44
C GLY A 92 16.93 17.63 -0.57
N THR A 93 17.25 17.04 0.57
CA THR A 93 17.55 15.60 0.68
C THR A 93 16.75 15.02 1.84
N ASP A 94 16.20 13.83 1.64
CA ASP A 94 15.48 13.06 2.65
C ASP A 94 16.05 11.64 2.71
N ALA A 95 16.67 11.30 3.84
CA ALA A 95 17.24 9.99 4.11
C ALA A 95 16.61 9.41 5.39
N ARG A 96 15.85 8.31 5.24
CA ARG A 96 15.10 7.76 6.38
C ARG A 96 14.74 6.30 6.24
N VAL A 97 14.47 5.66 7.37
CA VAL A 97 13.70 4.41 7.41
C VAL A 97 12.23 4.78 7.14
N LYS A 98 11.79 4.58 5.89
CA LYS A 98 10.45 4.96 5.45
C LYS A 98 9.37 4.09 6.10
N ARG A 99 9.62 2.78 6.19
CA ARG A 99 8.72 1.82 6.82
C ARG A 99 9.50 0.78 7.61
N LEU A 100 9.05 0.53 8.82
CA LEU A 100 9.46 -0.57 9.65
C LEU A 100 8.20 -1.19 10.23
N ARG A 101 7.87 -2.42 9.82
CA ARG A 101 6.58 -3.05 10.16
C ARG A 101 6.76 -4.46 10.66
N LEU A 102 5.91 -4.81 11.62
CA LEU A 102 5.72 -6.16 12.10
C LEU A 102 4.26 -6.54 11.89
N ARG A 103 4.03 -7.76 11.38
CA ARG A 103 2.69 -8.25 11.11
C ARG A 103 2.54 -9.66 11.64
N PHE A 104 1.40 -9.91 12.27
CA PHE A 104 0.96 -11.20 12.74
C PHE A 104 -0.35 -11.55 12.05
N ASP A 105 -0.37 -12.69 11.37
CA ASP A 105 -1.58 -13.26 10.75
C ASP A 105 -1.73 -14.69 11.23
N GLY A 106 -2.94 -15.19 11.24
CA GLY A 106 -3.20 -16.57 11.60
C GLY A 106 -4.68 -16.82 11.88
N TYR A 107 -4.95 -17.93 12.54
CA TYR A 107 -6.28 -18.26 13.00
C TYR A 107 -6.27 -18.72 14.47
N ILE A 108 -7.40 -18.63 15.13
CA ILE A 108 -7.61 -19.08 16.51
C ILE A 108 -8.85 -19.97 16.53
N TYR A 109 -8.74 -21.10 17.26
CA TYR A 109 -9.79 -22.10 17.44
C TYR A 109 -10.17 -22.86 16.17
N SER A 110 -10.31 -22.19 15.02
CA SER A 110 -10.67 -22.78 13.73
C SER A 110 -10.06 -21.96 12.60
N PRO A 111 -9.62 -22.59 11.48
CA PRO A 111 -9.19 -21.88 10.27
C PRO A 111 -10.23 -20.91 9.69
N LYS A 112 -11.47 -21.00 10.15
CA LYS A 112 -12.54 -20.05 9.78
C LYS A 112 -12.49 -18.74 10.57
N LEU A 113 -11.79 -18.69 11.71
CA LEU A 113 -11.65 -17.48 12.52
C LEU A 113 -10.23 -16.94 12.41
N VAL A 114 -10.02 -16.08 11.42
CA VAL A 114 -8.72 -15.53 11.03
C VAL A 114 -8.52 -14.15 11.66
N TYR A 115 -7.30 -13.84 12.08
CA TYR A 115 -6.95 -12.50 12.56
C TYR A 115 -5.77 -11.92 11.79
N SER A 116 -5.67 -10.60 11.80
CA SER A 116 -4.52 -9.86 11.28
C SER A 116 -4.23 -8.66 12.17
N ILE A 117 -2.97 -8.56 12.63
CA ILE A 117 -2.45 -7.44 13.40
C ILE A 117 -1.24 -6.90 12.65
N GLN A 118 -1.18 -5.60 12.39
CA GLN A 118 -0.02 -4.95 11.81
C GLN A 118 0.38 -3.74 12.63
N LEU A 119 1.65 -3.68 12.98
CA LEU A 119 2.29 -2.57 13.69
C LEU A 119 3.24 -1.82 12.75
N GLY A 120 3.35 -0.51 12.90
CA GLY A 120 4.27 0.34 12.16
C GLY A 120 5.03 1.25 13.12
N PHE A 121 6.37 1.25 13.03
CA PHE A 121 7.26 1.86 14.01
C PHE A 121 7.92 3.16 13.52
N THR A 122 7.58 3.63 12.33
CA THR A 122 8.13 4.88 11.78
C THR A 122 7.08 5.99 11.84
N GLY A 123 7.50 7.24 11.91
CA GLY A 123 6.60 8.40 11.85
C GLY A 123 5.77 8.47 10.57
N TYR A 124 6.19 7.80 9.49
CA TYR A 124 5.41 7.67 8.26
C TYR A 124 4.20 6.71 8.42
N ASP A 125 4.30 5.75 9.32
CA ASP A 125 3.30 4.71 9.54
C ASP A 125 2.46 4.91 10.79
N ALA A 126 3.01 5.56 11.81
CA ALA A 126 2.35 5.86 13.07
C ALA A 126 1.53 7.16 12.97
N GLU A 127 0.61 7.34 13.88
CA GLU A 127 -0.17 8.58 14.03
C GLU A 127 0.03 9.18 15.41
N PRO A 128 0.22 10.50 15.53
CA PRO A 128 0.28 11.14 16.82
C PRO A 128 -1.07 11.04 17.54
N LEU A 129 -1.04 10.73 18.82
CA LEU A 129 -2.17 10.82 19.74
C LEU A 129 -2.21 12.23 20.39
N PRO A 130 -3.38 12.63 20.94
CA PRO A 130 -3.49 13.94 21.60
C PRO A 130 -2.50 14.17 22.75
N ASN A 131 -2.03 13.08 23.40
CA ASN A 131 -1.02 13.14 24.47
C ASN A 131 0.43 13.16 23.97
N GLY A 132 0.67 13.28 22.66
CA GLY A 132 1.99 13.30 22.03
C GLY A 132 2.61 11.91 21.79
N ASN A 133 2.01 10.83 22.27
CA ASN A 133 2.46 9.49 21.98
C ASN A 133 2.09 9.08 20.53
N MET A 134 2.81 8.10 20.00
CA MET A 134 2.55 7.60 18.65
C MET A 134 1.73 6.31 18.71
N ASN A 135 0.60 6.29 18.02
CA ASN A 135 -0.15 5.05 17.84
C ASN A 135 0.44 4.24 16.67
N ILE A 136 1.00 3.09 17.00
CA ILE A 136 1.68 2.20 16.04
C ILE A 136 0.74 1.19 15.40
N VAL A 137 -0.51 1.04 15.89
CA VAL A 137 -1.46 0.06 15.37
C VAL A 137 -1.96 0.49 13.98
N ARG A 138 -1.72 -0.35 12.98
CA ARG A 138 -2.20 -0.14 11.62
C ARG A 138 -3.41 -0.99 11.29
N ASP A 139 -3.31 -2.29 11.50
CA ASP A 139 -4.41 -3.24 11.34
C ASP A 139 -4.60 -4.01 12.64
N ALA A 140 -5.85 -4.20 13.06
CA ALA A 140 -6.28 -5.04 14.15
C ALA A 140 -7.70 -5.52 13.82
N ILE A 141 -7.81 -6.69 13.22
CA ILE A 141 -9.08 -7.19 12.68
C ILE A 141 -9.20 -8.69 12.84
N VAL A 142 -10.43 -9.13 13.10
CA VAL A 142 -10.82 -10.54 13.08
C VAL A 142 -11.78 -10.76 11.92
N TYR A 143 -11.58 -11.85 11.20
CA TYR A 143 -12.41 -12.29 10.08
C TYR A 143 -13.05 -13.62 10.40
N TYR A 144 -14.32 -13.75 10.04
CA TYR A 144 -14.99 -15.01 9.92
C TYR A 144 -15.08 -15.41 8.44
N VAL A 145 -14.51 -16.56 8.10
CA VAL A 145 -14.39 -17.10 6.73
C VAL A 145 -15.20 -18.40 6.67
N PRO A 146 -16.52 -18.33 6.54
CA PRO A 146 -17.37 -19.53 6.54
C PRO A 146 -17.11 -20.44 5.35
N SER A 147 -16.65 -19.88 4.23
CA SER A 147 -16.34 -20.59 2.98
C SER A 147 -15.26 -19.83 2.20
N GLU A 148 -14.74 -20.43 1.11
CA GLU A 148 -13.77 -19.78 0.21
C GLU A 148 -14.32 -18.52 -0.48
N VAL A 149 -15.64 -18.36 -0.51
CA VAL A 149 -16.34 -17.27 -1.20
C VAL A 149 -16.54 -16.06 -0.28
N TRP A 150 -16.85 -16.30 1.00
CA TRP A 150 -17.25 -15.27 1.95
C TRP A 150 -16.13 -14.96 2.96
N ASN A 151 -15.92 -13.67 3.19
CA ASN A 151 -15.05 -13.15 4.25
C ASN A 151 -15.75 -11.98 4.94
N ILE A 152 -16.00 -12.10 6.22
CA ILE A 152 -16.70 -11.10 7.04
C ILE A 152 -15.75 -10.68 8.16
N GLY A 153 -15.41 -9.39 8.22
CA GLY A 153 -14.44 -8.85 9.17
C GLY A 153 -15.04 -7.81 10.10
N PHE A 154 -14.50 -7.73 11.31
CA PHE A 154 -14.74 -6.66 12.27
C PHE A 154 -13.45 -6.20 12.92
N GLY A 155 -13.23 -4.89 12.95
CA GLY A 155 -12.04 -4.26 13.48
C GLY A 155 -11.49 -3.16 12.59
N GLN A 156 -10.20 -2.87 12.71
CA GLN A 156 -9.51 -1.82 11.95
C GLN A 156 -8.65 -2.44 10.84
N THR A 157 -8.91 -2.05 9.59
CA THR A 157 -8.10 -2.45 8.44
C THR A 157 -8.27 -1.50 7.26
N LYS A 158 -7.60 -1.80 6.13
CA LYS A 158 -7.73 -1.03 4.88
C LYS A 158 -9.15 -1.12 4.32
N ILE A 159 -9.70 0.05 3.96
CA ILE A 159 -10.90 0.12 3.13
C ILE A 159 -10.55 -0.40 1.72
N LYS A 160 -11.34 -1.34 1.21
CA LYS A 160 -11.11 -2.00 -0.08
C LYS A 160 -11.71 -1.20 -1.24
N ALA A 161 -11.47 0.12 -1.32
CA ALA A 161 -12.01 0.99 -2.36
C ALA A 161 -11.05 1.16 -3.54
N ASN A 162 -9.87 1.71 -3.33
CA ASN A 162 -8.92 2.03 -4.39
C ASN A 162 -7.80 0.98 -4.51
N ARG A 163 -7.53 0.54 -5.72
CA ARG A 163 -6.54 -0.50 -6.06
C ARG A 163 -5.16 -0.20 -5.51
N ALA A 164 -4.65 1.00 -5.75
CA ALA A 164 -3.33 1.40 -5.30
C ALA A 164 -3.14 1.26 -3.78
N ARG A 165 -4.22 1.28 -3.00
CA ARG A 165 -4.19 1.08 -1.55
C ARG A 165 -4.43 -0.36 -1.13
N ILE A 166 -5.27 -1.10 -1.87
CA ILE A 166 -5.43 -2.54 -1.72
C ILE A 166 -4.07 -3.22 -1.86
N ASN A 167 -3.29 -2.85 -2.89
CA ASN A 167 -1.94 -3.34 -3.11
C ASN A 167 -1.06 -3.08 -1.89
N SER A 168 -0.22 -4.06 -1.56
CA SER A 168 0.78 -3.89 -0.51
C SER A 168 1.80 -2.84 -0.90
N SER A 169 2.29 -2.05 0.06
CA SER A 169 3.42 -1.15 -0.20
C SER A 169 4.73 -1.86 -0.50
N SER A 170 4.82 -3.19 -0.30
CA SER A 170 5.94 -4.01 -0.76
C SER A 170 5.83 -4.42 -2.22
N ALA A 171 4.63 -4.40 -2.76
CA ALA A 171 4.34 -4.87 -4.10
C ALA A 171 4.21 -3.73 -5.12
N LEU A 172 4.87 -2.59 -4.86
CA LEU A 172 4.89 -1.44 -5.76
C LEU A 172 6.04 -1.57 -6.76
N GLN A 173 5.79 -1.09 -7.99
CA GLN A 173 6.79 -0.94 -9.06
C GLN A 173 7.71 0.26 -8.84
N PHE A 174 7.18 1.33 -8.26
CA PHE A 174 7.89 2.56 -7.94
C PHE A 174 8.20 2.63 -6.44
N VAL A 175 9.08 3.55 -6.08
CA VAL A 175 9.41 3.82 -4.68
C VAL A 175 8.19 4.26 -3.89
N ASP A 176 7.22 4.94 -4.55
CA ASP A 176 5.96 5.32 -3.93
C ASP A 176 4.78 5.26 -4.90
N ARG A 177 3.56 5.36 -4.36
CA ARG A 177 2.33 5.45 -5.12
C ARG A 177 2.22 6.78 -5.87
N SER A 178 1.28 6.85 -6.81
CA SER A 178 0.98 8.04 -7.60
C SER A 178 0.55 9.24 -6.74
N ILE A 179 0.72 10.46 -7.26
CA ILE A 179 0.17 11.67 -6.66
C ILE A 179 -1.36 11.62 -6.56
N VAL A 180 -2.03 10.96 -7.51
CA VAL A 180 -3.48 10.73 -7.51
C VAL A 180 -3.90 9.92 -6.30
N ASN A 181 -3.21 8.80 -6.04
CA ASN A 181 -3.46 8.02 -4.83
C ASN A 181 -3.11 8.81 -3.56
N SER A 182 -2.03 9.59 -3.56
CA SER A 182 -1.67 10.41 -2.39
C SER A 182 -2.80 11.37 -2.00
N GLN A 183 -3.49 11.91 -3.00
CA GLN A 183 -4.54 12.92 -2.80
C GLN A 183 -5.90 12.32 -2.46
N PHE A 184 -6.33 11.25 -3.16
CA PHE A 184 -7.72 10.78 -3.10
C PHE A 184 -7.91 9.44 -2.39
N ASN A 185 -6.83 8.78 -1.92
CA ASN A 185 -6.99 7.46 -1.35
C ASN A 185 -7.82 7.45 -0.07
N LEU A 186 -8.56 6.35 0.12
CA LEU A 186 -9.05 5.92 1.41
C LEU A 186 -8.00 4.99 2.03
N ASP A 187 -7.68 5.19 3.32
CA ASP A 187 -6.68 4.35 3.98
C ASP A 187 -7.34 3.24 4.80
N ARG A 188 -7.32 3.39 6.08
CA ARG A 188 -7.83 2.43 7.06
C ARG A 188 -8.93 3.08 7.87
N ASP A 189 -9.83 2.22 8.32
CA ASP A 189 -10.89 2.65 9.21
C ASP A 189 -11.32 1.48 10.10
N PHE A 190 -12.12 1.75 11.11
CA PHE A 190 -12.67 0.76 12.03
C PHE A 190 -14.13 0.49 11.72
N GLY A 191 -14.53 -0.77 11.62
CA GLY A 191 -15.92 -1.15 11.36
C GLY A 191 -16.11 -2.58 10.90
N PHE A 192 -17.17 -2.79 10.12
CA PHE A 192 -17.53 -4.06 9.50
C PHE A 192 -17.09 -4.08 8.04
N PHE A 193 -16.58 -5.24 7.61
CA PHE A 193 -16.10 -5.50 6.25
C PHE A 193 -16.70 -6.80 5.74
N GLY A 194 -17.17 -6.80 4.50
CA GLY A 194 -17.66 -7.98 3.81
C GLY A 194 -16.99 -8.14 2.45
N GLU A 195 -16.58 -9.36 2.10
CA GLU A 195 -16.05 -9.69 0.78
C GLU A 195 -16.75 -10.95 0.26
N TYR A 196 -17.19 -10.90 -0.99
CA TYR A 196 -17.69 -12.01 -1.76
C TYR A 196 -16.78 -12.24 -2.97
N ASN A 197 -16.16 -13.40 -3.05
CA ASN A 197 -15.13 -13.71 -4.05
C ASN A 197 -15.56 -14.93 -4.88
N LEU A 198 -16.28 -14.72 -5.98
CA LEU A 198 -16.60 -15.78 -6.93
C LEU A 198 -15.45 -15.97 -7.94
N LEU A 199 -14.32 -16.50 -7.45
CA LEU A 199 -13.08 -16.65 -8.21
C LEU A 199 -12.85 -18.14 -8.53
N ARG A 200 -13.42 -18.65 -9.64
CA ARG A 200 -13.54 -20.07 -9.97
C ARG A 200 -12.58 -20.58 -11.05
N GLY A 201 -11.49 -19.88 -11.38
CA GLY A 201 -10.51 -20.38 -12.34
C GLY A 201 -10.37 -19.53 -13.61
N ASP A 202 -10.28 -20.15 -14.79
CA ASP A 202 -9.92 -19.49 -16.05
C ASP A 202 -11.07 -18.77 -16.77
N GLY A 203 -12.32 -18.96 -16.34
CA GLY A 203 -13.49 -18.27 -16.91
C GLY A 203 -13.72 -16.89 -16.29
N PHE A 204 -14.90 -16.35 -16.56
CA PHE A 204 -15.34 -15.10 -15.95
C PHE A 204 -15.42 -15.22 -14.41
N ASN A 205 -14.83 -14.28 -13.70
CA ASN A 205 -14.84 -14.22 -12.25
C ASN A 205 -15.28 -12.83 -11.77
N LEU A 206 -15.81 -12.79 -10.54
CA LEU A 206 -16.39 -11.59 -9.91
C LEU A 206 -15.96 -11.54 -8.44
N ALA A 207 -15.66 -10.35 -7.94
CA ALA A 207 -15.56 -10.09 -6.51
C ALA A 207 -16.30 -8.83 -6.14
N ALA A 208 -17.03 -8.86 -5.02
CA ALA A 208 -17.71 -7.72 -4.45
C ALA A 208 -17.21 -7.48 -3.03
N LYS A 209 -17.00 -6.22 -2.66
CA LYS A 209 -16.50 -5.83 -1.35
C LYS A 209 -17.34 -4.68 -0.82
N ALA A 210 -17.67 -4.72 0.47
CA ALA A 210 -18.41 -3.67 1.13
C ALA A 210 -17.86 -3.41 2.53
N SER A 211 -18.05 -2.20 3.04
CA SER A 211 -17.75 -1.88 4.42
C SER A 211 -18.65 -0.77 4.96
N ILE A 212 -18.93 -0.85 6.27
CA ILE A 212 -19.54 0.20 7.07
C ILE A 212 -18.56 0.50 8.19
N THR A 213 -18.02 1.72 8.20
CA THR A 213 -16.91 2.09 9.10
C THR A 213 -17.18 3.44 9.77
N SER A 214 -16.39 3.79 10.78
CA SER A 214 -16.54 5.02 11.56
C SER A 214 -16.46 6.32 10.75
N GLY A 215 -15.76 6.29 9.60
CA GLY A 215 -15.57 7.47 8.75
C GLY A 215 -14.42 8.39 9.18
N GLU A 216 -13.83 8.17 10.36
CA GLU A 216 -12.81 9.04 10.96
C GLU A 216 -11.38 8.49 10.85
N GLY A 217 -11.25 7.31 10.23
CA GLY A 217 -9.95 6.68 10.03
C GLY A 217 -9.50 5.83 11.21
N ARG A 218 -8.23 5.45 11.17
CA ARG A 218 -7.68 4.54 12.16
C ARG A 218 -7.45 5.21 13.50
N ASN A 219 -7.54 4.40 14.56
CA ASN A 219 -7.22 4.78 15.94
C ASN A 219 -8.09 5.92 16.49
N TRP A 220 -9.27 6.12 15.91
CA TRP A 220 -10.22 7.09 16.41
C TRP A 220 -10.88 6.54 17.69
N GLY A 221 -10.68 7.21 18.79
CA GLY A 221 -11.08 6.74 20.12
C GLY A 221 -12.21 7.55 20.79
N SER A 222 -12.72 8.60 20.13
CA SER A 222 -13.82 9.41 20.66
C SER A 222 -15.05 9.28 19.76
N SER A 223 -16.24 9.47 20.35
CA SER A 223 -17.47 9.59 19.56
C SER A 223 -17.36 10.82 18.67
N SER A 224 -17.38 10.64 17.36
CA SER A 224 -17.69 11.75 16.46
C SER A 224 -19.20 11.93 16.43
N ASN A 225 -19.66 13.17 16.31
CA ASN A 225 -21.08 13.45 16.04
C ASN A 225 -21.42 13.24 14.56
N GLY A 226 -20.50 12.63 13.79
CA GLY A 226 -20.65 12.27 12.41
C GLY A 226 -21.52 11.03 12.19
N GLY A 227 -21.64 10.66 10.95
CA GLY A 227 -22.29 9.42 10.52
C GLY A 227 -21.26 8.29 10.40
N PHE A 228 -21.54 7.39 9.47
CA PHE A 228 -20.66 6.30 9.09
C PHE A 228 -20.14 6.51 7.66
N ALA A 229 -19.05 5.84 7.33
CA ALA A 229 -18.62 5.70 5.95
C ALA A 229 -19.15 4.38 5.37
N TYR A 230 -19.79 4.47 4.22
CA TYR A 230 -20.34 3.35 3.46
C TYR A 230 -19.52 3.18 2.19
N THR A 231 -18.89 2.04 2.00
CA THR A 231 -18.04 1.80 0.83
C THR A 231 -18.46 0.52 0.14
N GLY A 232 -18.58 0.57 -1.21
CA GLY A 232 -18.84 -0.57 -2.06
C GLY A 232 -17.84 -0.63 -3.20
N ARG A 233 -17.41 -1.86 -3.59
CA ARG A 233 -16.51 -2.12 -4.70
C ARG A 233 -16.91 -3.40 -5.44
N LEU A 234 -16.88 -3.35 -6.78
CA LEU A 234 -17.08 -4.48 -7.67
C LEU A 234 -15.82 -4.68 -8.51
N GLU A 235 -15.37 -5.93 -8.65
CA GLU A 235 -14.22 -6.32 -9.45
C GLU A 235 -14.64 -7.40 -10.45
N LEU A 236 -14.35 -7.19 -11.72
CA LEU A 236 -14.64 -8.10 -12.82
C LEU A 236 -13.33 -8.64 -13.39
N TYR A 237 -13.24 -9.95 -13.55
CA TYR A 237 -12.09 -10.66 -14.12
C TYR A 237 -12.54 -11.43 -15.37
N PRO A 238 -12.68 -10.79 -16.54
CA PRO A 238 -13.27 -11.41 -17.73
C PRO A 238 -12.48 -12.58 -18.28
N LEU A 239 -11.15 -12.58 -18.06
CA LEU A 239 -10.20 -13.56 -18.60
C LEU A 239 -9.61 -14.48 -17.51
N GLY A 240 -10.35 -14.69 -16.43
CA GLY A 240 -9.94 -15.54 -15.33
C GLY A 240 -9.04 -14.86 -14.30
N ARG A 241 -8.66 -15.63 -13.29
CA ARG A 241 -7.83 -15.16 -12.17
C ARG A 241 -6.38 -14.92 -12.62
N PHE A 242 -5.72 -13.97 -11.96
CA PHE A 242 -4.28 -13.79 -12.05
C PHE A 242 -3.53 -14.89 -11.26
N LYS A 243 -2.34 -15.26 -11.71
CA LYS A 243 -1.44 -16.18 -11.00
C LYS A 243 -1.05 -15.57 -9.65
N ALA A 244 -0.98 -16.40 -8.61
CA ALA A 244 -0.50 -16.03 -7.27
C ALA A 244 -1.06 -14.70 -6.73
N LYS A 245 -2.30 -14.35 -7.08
CA LYS A 245 -2.95 -13.06 -6.75
C LYS A 245 -2.20 -11.85 -7.35
N GLY A 246 -1.74 -11.97 -8.60
CA GLY A 246 -1.06 -10.90 -9.33
C GLY A 246 -1.83 -9.58 -9.33
N GLU A 247 -3.16 -9.63 -9.29
CA GLU A 247 -4.03 -8.46 -9.24
C GLU A 247 -3.81 -7.53 -8.02
N VAL A 248 -3.11 -7.98 -6.97
CA VAL A 248 -2.74 -7.16 -5.81
C VAL A 248 -1.24 -6.82 -5.75
N ILE A 249 -0.52 -7.09 -6.83
CA ILE A 249 0.88 -6.78 -7.08
C ILE A 249 0.92 -5.76 -8.22
N GLU A 250 1.77 -4.74 -8.15
CA GLU A 250 1.98 -3.87 -9.30
C GLU A 250 3.01 -4.50 -10.24
N GLY A 251 2.75 -4.42 -11.55
CA GLY A 251 3.56 -5.06 -12.58
C GLY A 251 3.26 -6.55 -12.76
N ASN A 252 3.82 -7.13 -13.81
CA ASN A 252 3.62 -8.54 -14.17
C ASN A 252 4.77 -9.41 -13.62
N TYR A 253 5.00 -9.34 -12.29
CA TYR A 253 6.07 -10.12 -11.65
C TYR A 253 5.82 -11.64 -11.74
N GLU A 254 4.56 -12.06 -11.62
CA GLU A 254 4.14 -13.47 -11.72
C GLU A 254 4.20 -14.02 -13.15
N TYR A 255 4.46 -13.13 -14.12
CA TYR A 255 4.65 -13.44 -15.53
C TYR A 255 3.47 -14.19 -16.14
N GLU A 256 2.36 -13.49 -16.33
CA GLU A 256 1.16 -14.05 -16.97
C GLU A 256 1.45 -14.43 -18.43
N GLU A 257 1.33 -15.69 -18.76
CA GLU A 257 1.55 -16.22 -20.12
C GLU A 257 0.37 -15.99 -21.06
N ARG A 258 -0.82 -15.79 -20.50
CA ARG A 258 -2.06 -15.44 -21.19
C ARG A 258 -2.47 -14.05 -20.74
N VAL A 259 -3.21 -13.35 -21.60
CA VAL A 259 -3.76 -12.04 -21.23
C VAL A 259 -4.65 -12.21 -20.00
N LYS A 260 -4.38 -11.43 -18.98
CA LYS A 260 -5.22 -11.28 -17.79
C LYS A 260 -5.69 -9.85 -17.67
N MET A 261 -6.94 -9.69 -17.25
CA MET A 261 -7.60 -8.39 -17.19
C MET A 261 -8.46 -8.28 -15.94
N LEU A 262 -8.43 -7.12 -15.32
CA LEU A 262 -9.32 -6.73 -14.24
C LEU A 262 -9.89 -5.35 -14.54
N LEU A 263 -11.20 -5.20 -14.39
CA LEU A 263 -11.91 -3.92 -14.37
C LEU A 263 -12.63 -3.80 -13.05
N ALA A 264 -12.49 -2.65 -12.37
CA ALA A 264 -13.16 -2.47 -11.10
C ALA A 264 -13.66 -1.03 -10.92
N GLY A 265 -14.76 -0.91 -10.15
CA GLY A 265 -15.31 0.35 -9.72
C GLY A 265 -15.64 0.33 -8.23
N ALA A 266 -15.48 1.48 -7.57
CA ALA A 266 -15.84 1.64 -6.17
C ALA A 266 -16.40 3.04 -5.90
N TYR A 267 -17.28 3.11 -4.91
CA TYR A 267 -17.80 4.35 -4.36
C TYR A 267 -17.81 4.29 -2.84
N SER A 268 -17.49 5.41 -2.22
CA SER A 268 -17.53 5.58 -0.76
C SER A 268 -18.24 6.89 -0.43
N TYR A 269 -19.25 6.81 0.42
CA TYR A 269 -19.91 7.98 1.01
C TYR A 269 -19.55 8.02 2.50
N ASN A 270 -18.94 9.13 2.93
CA ASN A 270 -18.59 9.37 4.32
C ASN A 270 -19.49 10.49 4.86
N ASP A 271 -20.40 10.11 5.75
CA ASP A 271 -21.36 11.04 6.34
C ASP A 271 -20.71 11.83 7.47
N ARG A 272 -20.67 13.16 7.33
CA ARG A 272 -20.26 14.12 8.37
C ARG A 272 -18.92 13.77 9.05
N THR A 273 -17.87 13.52 8.27
CA THR A 273 -16.52 13.34 8.82
C THR A 273 -15.93 14.64 9.37
N ALA A 274 -15.10 14.54 10.39
CA ALA A 274 -14.40 15.66 11.01
C ALA A 274 -13.02 15.95 10.38
N ARG A 275 -12.56 15.16 9.39
CA ARG A 275 -11.21 15.28 8.81
C ARG A 275 -11.22 15.80 7.38
N LEU A 276 -10.23 16.63 7.03
CA LEU A 276 -10.09 17.26 5.71
C LEU A 276 -10.00 16.25 4.53
N ASP A 277 -9.46 15.07 4.78
CA ASP A 277 -9.29 14.01 3.78
C ASP A 277 -10.21 12.79 4.01
N GLY A 278 -11.30 12.95 4.76
CA GLY A 278 -12.20 11.86 5.15
C GLY A 278 -11.58 11.02 6.28
N GLN A 279 -11.02 9.86 5.98
CA GLN A 279 -10.35 9.00 6.98
C GLN A 279 -8.94 9.48 7.34
N ARG A 280 -8.50 10.65 6.87
CA ARG A 280 -7.13 11.17 7.04
C ARG A 280 -7.12 12.69 7.11
N GLY A 281 -5.93 13.22 7.28
CA GLY A 281 -5.71 14.66 7.34
C GLY A 281 -5.97 15.24 8.73
N ALA A 282 -5.80 16.56 8.83
CA ALA A 282 -6.10 17.30 10.05
C ALA A 282 -7.61 17.36 10.32
N LEU A 283 -7.97 17.67 11.54
CA LEU A 283 -9.35 18.02 11.89
C LEU A 283 -9.77 19.29 11.17
N MET A 284 -11.03 19.38 10.80
CA MET A 284 -11.62 20.57 10.19
C MET A 284 -11.67 21.74 11.17
N PRO A 285 -11.47 22.99 10.70
CA PRO A 285 -11.59 24.19 11.52
C PRO A 285 -12.94 24.28 12.25
N GLY A 286 -12.93 24.89 13.43
CA GLY A 286 -14.14 25.13 14.22
C GLY A 286 -14.93 23.89 14.62
N GLY A 287 -14.39 22.68 14.48
CA GLY A 287 -15.13 21.44 14.70
C GLY A 287 -16.16 21.14 13.61
N ALA A 288 -16.01 21.70 12.42
CA ALA A 288 -16.92 21.47 11.30
C ALA A 288 -16.97 19.99 10.90
N LEU A 289 -18.14 19.54 10.45
CA LEU A 289 -18.37 18.23 9.89
C LEU A 289 -18.81 18.39 8.43
N ARG A 290 -18.30 17.54 7.52
CA ARG A 290 -18.63 17.58 6.10
C ARG A 290 -18.90 16.17 5.57
N SER A 291 -19.89 16.04 4.70
CA SER A 291 -20.12 14.81 3.98
C SER A 291 -19.29 14.77 2.70
N MET A 292 -18.69 13.63 2.41
CA MET A 292 -17.79 13.44 1.29
C MET A 292 -18.16 12.22 0.48
N GLY A 293 -18.17 12.37 -0.86
CA GLY A 293 -18.22 11.26 -1.80
C GLY A 293 -16.84 11.01 -2.40
N ALA A 294 -16.43 9.76 -2.53
CA ALA A 294 -15.22 9.37 -3.23
C ALA A 294 -15.51 8.25 -4.22
N TYR A 295 -14.98 8.36 -5.44
CA TYR A 295 -15.18 7.36 -6.50
C TYR A 295 -13.86 6.91 -7.09
N PHE A 296 -13.83 5.65 -7.50
CA PHE A 296 -12.63 4.97 -7.98
C PHE A 296 -13.00 4.05 -9.14
N VAL A 297 -12.24 4.13 -10.22
CA VAL A 297 -12.30 3.18 -11.33
C VAL A 297 -10.88 2.74 -11.62
N ASP A 298 -10.64 1.44 -11.69
CA ASP A 298 -9.30 0.92 -12.00
C ASP A 298 -9.35 -0.23 -13.03
N PHE A 299 -8.28 -0.32 -13.81
CA PHE A 299 -8.10 -1.34 -14.82
C PHE A 299 -6.67 -1.87 -14.78
N ILE A 300 -6.51 -3.19 -14.89
CA ILE A 300 -5.23 -3.90 -14.99
C ILE A 300 -5.28 -4.78 -16.23
N LEU A 301 -4.17 -4.82 -16.99
CA LEU A 301 -3.92 -5.77 -18.05
C LEU A 301 -2.49 -6.28 -17.96
N GLU A 302 -2.32 -7.61 -17.98
CA GLU A 302 -1.01 -8.25 -17.92
C GLU A 302 -0.84 -9.32 -19.00
N TYR A 303 0.36 -9.34 -19.61
CA TYR A 303 0.71 -10.32 -20.63
C TYR A 303 2.23 -10.39 -20.83
N ARG A 304 2.82 -11.58 -20.69
CA ARG A 304 4.23 -11.90 -21.00
C ARG A 304 5.24 -10.84 -20.56
N GLY A 305 5.20 -10.47 -19.29
CA GLY A 305 6.07 -9.47 -18.69
C GLY A 305 5.58 -8.03 -18.84
N TRP A 306 4.67 -7.73 -19.77
CA TRP A 306 4.00 -6.44 -19.86
C TRP A 306 2.92 -6.30 -18.80
N ALA A 307 2.86 -5.13 -18.17
CA ALA A 307 1.75 -4.72 -17.33
C ALA A 307 1.28 -3.32 -17.72
N PHE A 308 -0.02 -3.13 -17.74
CA PHE A 308 -0.69 -1.85 -17.87
C PHE A 308 -1.66 -1.68 -16.71
N TYR A 309 -1.57 -0.55 -16.02
CA TYR A 309 -2.46 -0.20 -14.93
C TYR A 309 -2.92 1.24 -15.08
N THR A 310 -4.20 1.48 -14.87
CA THR A 310 -4.75 2.83 -14.79
C THR A 310 -5.76 2.91 -13.66
N ASP A 311 -5.81 4.05 -12.99
CA ASP A 311 -6.81 4.37 -11.99
C ASP A 311 -7.27 5.82 -12.12
N PHE A 312 -8.58 5.99 -12.07
CA PHE A 312 -9.27 7.27 -12.01
C PHE A 312 -9.91 7.41 -10.64
N MET A 313 -9.63 8.50 -9.96
CA MET A 313 -10.09 8.76 -8.61
C MET A 313 -10.62 10.17 -8.49
N GLY A 314 -11.57 10.38 -7.61
CA GLY A 314 -12.02 11.72 -7.27
C GLY A 314 -12.74 11.79 -5.95
N ARG A 315 -12.89 13.03 -5.46
CA ARG A 315 -13.59 13.37 -4.24
C ARG A 315 -14.48 14.58 -4.45
N SER A 316 -15.71 14.49 -3.92
CA SER A 316 -16.64 15.59 -3.78
C SER A 316 -16.90 15.87 -2.29
N CYS A 317 -17.26 17.11 -1.99
CA CYS A 317 -17.65 17.54 -0.66
C CYS A 317 -18.78 18.58 -0.81
N ASP A 318 -19.75 18.58 0.09
CA ASP A 318 -20.89 19.50 0.07
C ASP A 318 -20.45 20.97 0.22
N ARG A 319 -19.45 21.23 1.06
CA ARG A 319 -18.87 22.58 1.31
C ARG A 319 -17.38 22.44 1.55
N PRO A 320 -16.53 22.51 0.51
CA PRO A 320 -15.09 22.25 0.64
C PRO A 320 -14.31 23.40 1.29
N LEU A 321 -14.88 24.61 1.39
CA LEU A 321 -14.24 25.80 1.96
C LEU A 321 -14.73 26.07 3.39
N PHE A 322 -13.93 26.82 4.16
CA PHE A 322 -14.26 27.18 5.54
C PHE A 322 -14.20 28.70 5.70
N ASP A 323 -15.28 29.31 6.20
CA ASP A 323 -15.35 30.74 6.47
C ASP A 323 -14.43 31.16 7.64
N GLU A 324 -14.25 30.26 8.62
CA GLU A 324 -13.47 30.47 9.84
C GLU A 324 -11.97 30.37 9.59
N ASP A 325 -11.53 29.66 8.58
CA ASP A 325 -10.14 29.53 8.16
C ASP A 325 -10.06 29.48 6.62
N PRO A 326 -9.93 30.65 5.97
CA PRO A 326 -9.89 30.75 4.50
C PRO A 326 -8.70 30.00 3.85
N ALA A 327 -7.69 29.60 4.61
CA ALA A 327 -6.55 28.82 4.11
C ALA A 327 -6.83 27.30 4.13
N ALA A 328 -7.79 26.84 4.94
CA ALA A 328 -8.17 25.45 5.03
C ALA A 328 -9.21 25.11 3.95
N TYR A 329 -9.10 23.92 3.40
CA TYR A 329 -10.06 23.40 2.43
C TYR A 329 -10.03 21.87 2.38
N VAL A 330 -11.17 21.27 2.01
CA VAL A 330 -11.23 19.88 1.60
C VAL A 330 -10.80 19.80 0.14
N TYR A 331 -9.75 19.04 -0.14
CA TYR A 331 -9.32 18.87 -1.53
C TYR A 331 -10.34 18.04 -2.30
N THR A 332 -11.12 18.72 -3.15
CA THR A 332 -12.10 18.15 -4.10
C THR A 332 -11.56 18.18 -5.52
N GLY A 333 -12.08 17.33 -6.38
CA GLY A 333 -11.66 17.21 -7.78
C GLY A 333 -11.39 15.78 -8.17
N GLN A 334 -10.54 15.58 -9.18
CA GLN A 334 -10.30 14.29 -9.77
C GLN A 334 -8.84 14.12 -10.20
N GLY A 335 -8.44 12.87 -10.44
CA GLY A 335 -7.13 12.54 -10.96
C GLY A 335 -7.12 11.24 -11.74
N LEU A 336 -6.24 11.19 -12.72
CA LEU A 336 -5.97 10.03 -13.55
C LEU A 336 -4.52 9.61 -13.40
N ASN A 337 -4.29 8.33 -13.13
CA ASN A 337 -2.98 7.70 -13.14
C ASN A 337 -2.94 6.64 -14.22
N ILE A 338 -1.90 6.65 -15.04
CA ILE A 338 -1.62 5.66 -16.07
C ILE A 338 -0.19 5.20 -15.86
N GLN A 339 0.02 3.88 -15.78
CA GLN A 339 1.35 3.31 -15.70
C GLN A 339 1.47 2.06 -16.55
N THR A 340 2.65 1.86 -17.11
CA THR A 340 3.00 0.67 -17.86
C THR A 340 4.39 0.20 -17.47
N SER A 341 4.64 -1.10 -17.57
CA SER A 341 5.94 -1.67 -17.28
C SER A 341 6.25 -2.88 -18.12
N TYR A 342 7.52 -3.23 -18.14
CA TYR A 342 8.01 -4.45 -18.74
C TYR A 342 9.04 -5.12 -17.81
N LEU A 343 8.75 -6.37 -17.46
CA LEU A 343 9.64 -7.25 -16.69
C LEU A 343 10.55 -8.01 -17.64
N PHE A 344 11.84 -7.70 -17.67
CA PHE A 344 12.83 -8.41 -18.46
C PHE A 344 13.75 -9.27 -17.57
N SER A 345 14.18 -10.41 -18.09
CA SER A 345 14.98 -11.41 -17.36
C SER A 345 14.39 -11.92 -16.03
N ARG A 346 13.10 -11.67 -15.75
CA ARG A 346 12.39 -11.98 -14.47
C ARG A 346 13.07 -11.41 -13.22
N LYS A 347 13.96 -10.44 -13.39
CA LYS A 347 14.74 -9.83 -12.31
C LYS A 347 14.72 -8.32 -12.35
N TRP A 348 14.51 -7.75 -13.52
CA TRP A 348 14.53 -6.32 -13.76
C TRP A 348 13.22 -5.86 -14.36
N GLU A 349 12.70 -4.77 -13.87
CA GLU A 349 11.51 -4.14 -14.39
C GLU A 349 11.76 -2.66 -14.63
N ILE A 350 11.42 -2.19 -15.82
CA ILE A 350 11.33 -0.77 -16.16
C ILE A 350 9.87 -0.37 -16.17
N ALA A 351 9.53 0.76 -15.58
CA ALA A 351 8.17 1.26 -15.47
C ALA A 351 8.08 2.75 -15.79
N LEU A 352 7.03 3.15 -16.46
CA LEU A 352 6.69 4.55 -16.75
C LEU A 352 5.31 4.84 -16.20
N ARG A 353 5.18 5.96 -15.50
CA ARG A 353 3.92 6.44 -14.92
C ARG A 353 3.69 7.90 -15.25
N ASN A 354 2.47 8.23 -15.63
CA ASN A 354 1.99 9.60 -15.70
C ASN A 354 0.75 9.76 -14.83
N SER A 355 0.72 10.78 -14.01
CA SER A 355 -0.35 11.05 -13.05
C SER A 355 -0.77 12.50 -13.11
N THR A 356 -2.06 12.76 -13.30
CA THR A 356 -2.63 14.10 -13.40
C THR A 356 -3.64 14.34 -12.28
N LEU A 357 -3.52 15.48 -11.60
CA LEU A 357 -4.49 15.99 -10.62
C LEU A 357 -5.18 17.22 -11.17
N ILE A 358 -6.50 17.29 -11.02
CA ILE A 358 -7.37 18.39 -11.42
C ILE A 358 -8.23 18.76 -10.24
N PRO A 359 -7.86 19.78 -9.43
CA PRO A 359 -8.70 20.28 -8.36
C PRO A 359 -10.00 20.88 -8.90
N SER A 360 -11.07 20.82 -8.14
CA SER A 360 -12.32 21.50 -8.50
C SER A 360 -12.10 23.03 -8.59
N LYS A 361 -12.92 23.69 -9.41
CA LYS A 361 -12.77 25.13 -9.65
C LYS A 361 -12.75 25.96 -8.35
N GLU A 362 -13.53 25.57 -7.36
CA GLU A 362 -13.65 26.25 -6.07
C GLU A 362 -12.34 26.30 -5.30
N ILE A 363 -11.55 25.22 -5.36
CA ILE A 363 -10.30 25.10 -4.59
C ILE A 363 -9.03 25.41 -5.40
N GLN A 364 -9.14 25.63 -6.72
CA GLN A 364 -7.97 25.98 -7.55
C GLN A 364 -7.19 27.19 -7.02
N PRO A 365 -7.83 28.29 -6.56
CA PRO A 365 -7.11 29.42 -6.00
C PRO A 365 -6.27 29.07 -4.76
N LEU A 366 -6.74 28.13 -3.93
CA LEU A 366 -6.03 27.68 -2.73
C LEU A 366 -5.00 26.57 -3.03
N ALA A 367 -5.29 25.71 -3.99
CA ALA A 367 -4.35 24.69 -4.46
C ALA A 367 -3.16 25.31 -5.22
N GLY A 368 -3.35 26.48 -5.82
CA GLY A 368 -2.32 27.22 -6.53
C GLY A 368 -2.02 26.71 -7.94
N TYR A 369 -2.90 25.90 -8.52
CA TYR A 369 -2.76 25.40 -9.89
C TYR A 369 -4.11 24.91 -10.45
N ARG A 370 -4.23 24.92 -11.77
CA ARG A 370 -5.34 24.31 -12.48
C ARG A 370 -5.14 22.80 -12.64
N ASN A 371 -3.95 22.38 -13.11
CA ASN A 371 -3.59 20.98 -13.22
C ASN A 371 -2.17 20.75 -12.70
N ARG A 372 -1.94 19.63 -12.00
CA ARG A 372 -0.62 19.10 -11.69
C ARG A 372 -0.43 17.79 -12.43
N ASN A 373 0.67 17.68 -13.16
CA ASN A 373 1.06 16.45 -13.85
C ASN A 373 2.43 15.99 -13.33
N GLN A 374 2.55 14.70 -13.01
CA GLN A 374 3.81 14.07 -12.63
C GLN A 374 4.09 12.89 -13.55
N THR A 375 5.25 12.93 -14.23
CA THR A 375 5.78 11.80 -14.98
C THR A 375 6.90 11.15 -14.17
N THR A 376 6.89 9.83 -14.05
CA THR A 376 7.88 9.07 -13.28
C THR A 376 8.40 7.91 -14.10
N LEU A 377 9.73 7.81 -14.23
CA LEU A 377 10.44 6.65 -14.76
C LEU A 377 11.02 5.85 -13.60
N GLY A 378 10.73 4.56 -13.54
CA GLY A 378 11.17 3.66 -12.48
C GLY A 378 11.97 2.48 -13.00
N LEU A 379 12.92 2.02 -12.20
CA LEU A 379 13.70 0.82 -12.41
C LEU A 379 13.74 0.01 -11.12
N THR A 380 13.32 -1.24 -11.19
CA THR A 380 13.30 -2.16 -10.05
C THR A 380 14.15 -3.39 -10.34
N ARG A 381 15.02 -3.74 -9.39
CA ARG A 381 15.78 -4.99 -9.37
C ARG A 381 15.19 -5.91 -8.30
N TYR A 382 14.63 -7.02 -8.71
CA TYR A 382 14.14 -8.08 -7.82
C TYR A 382 15.29 -9.05 -7.53
N ILE A 383 15.69 -9.18 -6.26
CA ILE A 383 16.75 -10.09 -5.80
C ILE A 383 16.08 -11.38 -5.29
N ILE A 384 15.12 -11.26 -4.36
CA ILE A 384 14.27 -12.35 -3.87
C ILE A 384 12.82 -11.86 -3.97
N GLY A 385 12.30 -11.77 -5.19
CA GLY A 385 10.95 -11.23 -5.42
C GLY A 385 10.75 -9.86 -4.77
N HIS A 386 9.57 -9.69 -4.20
CA HIS A 386 9.24 -8.48 -3.45
C HIS A 386 9.81 -8.46 -2.01
N SER A 387 10.43 -9.55 -1.56
CA SER A 387 11.00 -9.64 -0.22
C SER A 387 12.35 -8.97 -0.09
N LEU A 388 13.14 -8.99 -1.15
CA LEU A 388 14.38 -8.24 -1.25
C LEU A 388 14.48 -7.61 -2.64
N LYS A 389 14.33 -6.31 -2.71
CA LYS A 389 14.42 -5.55 -3.96
C LYS A 389 15.08 -4.19 -3.76
N VAL A 390 15.64 -3.69 -4.85
CA VAL A 390 16.20 -2.35 -4.96
C VAL A 390 15.41 -1.59 -6.02
N GLN A 391 15.04 -0.37 -5.72
CA GLN A 391 14.23 0.47 -6.60
C GLN A 391 14.88 1.85 -6.73
N ALA A 392 14.84 2.39 -7.95
CA ALA A 392 15.15 3.78 -8.22
C ALA A 392 14.06 4.37 -9.10
N ASP A 393 13.69 5.61 -8.86
CA ASP A 393 12.79 6.35 -9.74
C ASP A 393 13.16 7.83 -9.85
N LEU A 394 12.86 8.40 -11.02
CA LEU A 394 13.01 9.81 -11.33
C LEU A 394 11.65 10.37 -11.71
N SER A 395 11.18 11.35 -10.98
CA SER A 395 9.90 12.04 -11.21
C SER A 395 10.12 13.47 -11.64
N TYR A 396 9.24 13.96 -12.52
CA TYR A 396 9.16 15.35 -12.94
C TYR A 396 7.75 15.90 -12.79
N ASP A 397 7.61 17.01 -12.07
CA ASP A 397 6.35 17.70 -11.82
C ASP A 397 6.16 18.91 -12.73
N THR A 398 4.98 19.02 -13.37
CA THR A 398 4.55 20.19 -14.12
C THR A 398 3.21 20.72 -13.62
N TYR A 399 3.00 22.01 -13.75
CA TYR A 399 1.79 22.69 -13.30
C TYR A 399 1.26 23.61 -14.41
N THR A 400 -0.05 23.58 -14.64
CA THR A 400 -0.74 24.49 -15.57
C THR A 400 -1.42 25.58 -14.77
N GLU A 401 -1.32 26.85 -15.24
CA GLU A 401 -1.90 28.02 -14.56
C GLU A 401 -1.49 28.09 -13.07
N ARG A 402 -0.19 27.99 -12.86
CA ARG A 402 0.41 27.99 -11.52
C ARG A 402 0.38 29.40 -10.90
N ASP A 403 -0.03 29.49 -9.62
CA ASP A 403 0.16 30.70 -8.83
C ASP A 403 1.59 30.69 -8.21
N PRO A 404 2.47 31.64 -8.61
CA PRO A 404 3.84 31.70 -8.10
C PRO A 404 3.93 32.00 -6.59
N ARG A 405 2.88 32.57 -5.99
CA ARG A 405 2.84 32.88 -4.55
C ARG A 405 2.67 31.60 -3.70
N ILE A 406 1.99 30.58 -4.25
CA ILE A 406 1.74 29.27 -3.60
C ILE A 406 2.79 28.28 -4.02
N ILE A 407 3.14 28.23 -5.30
CA ILE A 407 4.14 27.33 -5.89
C ILE A 407 5.22 28.19 -6.57
N PRO A 408 6.30 28.57 -5.87
CA PRO A 408 7.33 29.47 -6.38
C PRO A 408 8.17 28.82 -7.51
N ASP A 409 8.95 29.64 -8.23
CA ASP A 409 9.76 29.19 -9.38
C ASP A 409 10.87 28.21 -8.99
N ASN A 410 11.41 28.35 -7.79
CA ASN A 410 12.41 27.43 -7.22
C ASN A 410 11.81 26.16 -6.61
N TYR A 411 10.52 25.92 -6.79
CA TYR A 411 9.86 24.72 -6.32
C TYR A 411 10.49 23.45 -6.92
N ASN A 412 10.50 22.39 -6.11
CA ASN A 412 11.02 21.09 -6.53
C ASN A 412 10.27 20.57 -7.76
N ARG A 413 10.99 20.43 -8.88
CA ARG A 413 10.44 19.91 -10.13
C ARG A 413 10.87 18.48 -10.38
N TRP A 414 12.12 18.16 -10.01
CA TRP A 414 12.67 16.84 -10.18
C TRP A 414 12.85 16.18 -8.83
N GLN A 415 12.53 14.91 -8.74
CA GLN A 415 12.78 14.08 -7.58
C GLN A 415 13.43 12.77 -8.00
N LEU A 416 14.65 12.51 -7.53
CA LEU A 416 15.34 11.25 -7.66
C LEU A 416 15.22 10.48 -6.35
N ARG A 417 14.74 9.23 -6.40
CA ARG A 417 14.57 8.39 -5.21
C ARG A 417 15.27 7.05 -5.40
N PHE A 418 15.83 6.56 -4.30
CA PHE A 418 16.42 5.24 -4.18
C PHE A 418 15.87 4.54 -2.94
N GLN A 419 15.48 3.29 -3.06
CA GLN A 419 14.92 2.51 -1.97
C GLN A 419 15.45 1.08 -1.99
N ILE A 420 15.79 0.58 -0.79
CA ILE A 420 16.01 -0.85 -0.55
C ILE A 420 14.86 -1.35 0.32
N GLU A 421 14.28 -2.47 -0.07
CA GLU A 421 13.25 -3.17 0.69
C GLU A 421 13.75 -4.54 1.10
N LEU A 422 13.56 -4.87 2.38
CA LEU A 422 13.80 -6.19 2.97
C LEU A 422 12.53 -6.63 3.72
N GLY A 423 12.09 -7.86 3.46
CA GLY A 423 10.96 -8.51 4.15
C GLY A 423 11.23 -9.99 4.40
N LEU A 424 10.80 -10.46 5.56
CA LEU A 424 10.80 -11.87 5.96
C LEU A 424 9.37 -12.40 6.00
#